data_6aef66d0d5c4c4c438e03976d06c91f8
#
_entry.id   6aef66d0d5c4c4c438e03976d06c91f8
#
_cell.length_a   1.000
_cell.length_b   1.000
_cell.length_c   1.000
_cell.angle_alpha   90.00
_cell.angle_beta   90.00
_cell.angle_gamma   90.00
#
_symmetry.space_group_name_H-M   'P 1'
#
loop_
_entity.id
_entity.type
_entity.pdbx_description
1 polymer ?
#
loop_
_entity_poly.entity_id
_entity_poly.type
_entity_poly.pdbx_seq_one_letter_code
_entity_poly.pdbx_strand_id
1 'polypeptide(L)'
;MKKLIQNIKMAGLMAMALIAWPTTITAQSAKYDAKTVNAVTERFVAYAKINSQGTDTSDMDAFPLNPGQREMARKVEADLQAILRGTSATVTRSESEYVYVKIPANAKGIPSVMFMAHLDVTPEAPGGNITPVVHRGYDGGDLHLPSGLVLSPTTPQGRHLAQCVGKTVITSDGSTVLGADDKTGCTVLVTLIERITRNRKMRHGDIYFVFSQNEDIGRAADRFEAKYVGGGSPDLVIDIDGDAPTHFSVANFTAVGRTYRFVGKEAHPGDAYASKYGDVLTAAAYFIGQIAPQKHPSASRGEQGYIHCYTMTPVVTTDGESSTEVRVRMRYFDKLEGDTLRTMLNDAEASVKTAYPNVRVEATPEVLQYENVAYSMPSSLTQLIVKSAK
;
A
#
# COMPACT_ATOMS: atom_id res chain seq x y z
N MET A 1 33.32 15.49 -29.84
CA MET A 1 32.71 14.31 -29.19
C MET A 1 33.00 14.20 -27.70
N LYS A 2 34.24 14.30 -27.20
CA LYS A 2 34.51 14.19 -25.74
C LYS A 2 33.86 15.26 -24.84
N LYS A 3 33.74 16.52 -25.30
CA LYS A 3 33.04 17.60 -24.55
C LYS A 3 31.52 17.44 -24.50
N LEU A 4 30.90 16.80 -25.48
CA LEU A 4 29.45 16.56 -25.52
C LEU A 4 29.04 15.47 -24.51
N ILE A 5 29.88 14.42 -24.36
CA ILE A 5 29.65 13.33 -23.39
C ILE A 5 29.82 13.80 -21.95
N GLN A 6 30.73 14.77 -21.70
CA GLN A 6 30.92 15.35 -20.37
C GLN A 6 29.74 16.21 -19.92
N ASN A 7 29.12 16.96 -20.85
CA ASN A 7 27.96 17.79 -20.56
C ASN A 7 26.67 16.95 -20.33
N ILE A 8 26.55 15.80 -21.00
CA ILE A 8 25.42 14.86 -20.78
C ILE A 8 25.56 14.17 -19.41
N LYS A 9 26.79 13.82 -18.99
CA LYS A 9 27.03 13.25 -17.66
C LYS A 9 26.79 14.26 -16.52
N MET A 10 27.14 15.53 -16.71
CA MET A 10 26.87 16.56 -15.70
C MET A 10 25.39 16.94 -15.62
N ALA A 11 24.67 16.97 -16.73
CA ALA A 11 23.22 17.20 -16.71
C ALA A 11 22.47 16.02 -16.06
N GLY A 12 22.91 14.77 -16.27
CA GLY A 12 22.35 13.59 -15.61
C GLY A 12 22.64 13.57 -14.11
N LEU A 13 23.83 13.99 -13.67
CA LEU A 13 24.19 14.06 -12.24
C LEU A 13 23.47 15.20 -11.49
N MET A 14 23.18 16.34 -12.15
CA MET A 14 22.39 17.41 -11.54
C MET A 14 20.90 17.05 -11.44
N ALA A 15 20.36 16.27 -12.37
CA ALA A 15 18.98 15.76 -12.27
C ALA A 15 18.82 14.72 -11.15
N MET A 16 19.82 13.87 -10.91
CA MET A 16 19.80 12.89 -9.81
C MET A 16 19.96 13.53 -8.42
N ALA A 17 20.67 14.65 -8.30
CA ALA A 17 20.84 15.35 -7.01
C ALA A 17 19.56 16.07 -6.52
N LEU A 18 18.56 16.27 -7.39
CA LEU A 18 17.29 16.92 -7.04
C LEU A 18 16.17 15.92 -6.67
N ILE A 19 16.37 14.62 -6.88
CA ILE A 19 15.37 13.57 -6.59
C ILE A 19 15.58 12.91 -5.21
N ALA A 20 16.71 13.14 -4.55
CA ALA A 20 17.12 12.42 -3.36
C ALA A 20 16.87 13.16 -2.02
N TRP A 21 15.81 13.98 -1.92
CA TRP A 21 15.43 14.50 -0.61
C TRP A 21 13.95 14.23 -0.34
N PRO A 22 13.63 13.46 0.72
CA PRO A 22 12.30 13.53 1.29
C PRO A 22 12.15 14.95 1.81
N THR A 23 11.51 15.82 1.04
CA THR A 23 11.11 17.13 1.53
C THR A 23 10.06 16.90 2.62
N THR A 24 10.52 16.78 3.85
CA THR A 24 9.65 16.84 5.03
C THR A 24 9.10 18.25 5.10
N ILE A 25 7.94 18.47 4.53
CA ILE A 25 7.25 19.75 4.62
C ILE A 25 6.47 19.70 5.93
N THR A 26 6.93 20.41 6.94
CA THR A 26 6.17 20.65 8.16
C THR A 26 5.02 21.56 7.83
N ALA A 27 3.86 20.99 7.52
CA ALA A 27 2.62 21.75 7.45
C ALA A 27 2.32 22.32 8.84
N GLN A 28 1.99 23.61 8.91
CA GLN A 28 1.58 24.25 10.15
C GLN A 28 0.31 23.55 10.65
N SER A 29 0.34 22.96 11.85
CA SER A 29 -0.83 22.26 12.42
C SER A 29 -1.99 23.25 12.55
N ALA A 30 -3.00 23.10 11.71
CA ALA A 30 -4.22 23.89 11.82
C ALA A 30 -4.87 23.59 13.18
N LYS A 31 -5.15 24.64 13.97
CA LYS A 31 -5.96 24.50 15.18
C LYS A 31 -7.42 24.34 14.75
N TYR A 32 -7.99 23.17 15.02
CA TYR A 32 -9.41 22.91 14.81
C TYR A 32 -10.19 23.19 16.10
N ASP A 33 -11.43 23.69 15.95
CA ASP A 33 -12.33 23.87 17.09
C ASP A 33 -12.79 22.51 17.64
N ALA A 34 -13.25 22.51 18.88
CA ALA A 34 -13.69 21.30 19.59
C ALA A 34 -14.86 20.60 18.86
N LYS A 35 -15.73 21.36 18.17
CA LYS A 35 -16.83 20.81 17.39
C LYS A 35 -16.32 19.97 16.22
N THR A 36 -15.36 20.49 15.47
CA THR A 36 -14.72 19.77 14.37
C THR A 36 -14.00 18.51 14.87
N VAL A 37 -13.22 18.63 15.94
CA VAL A 37 -12.52 17.48 16.55
C VAL A 37 -13.49 16.39 16.98
N ASN A 38 -14.60 16.75 17.64
CA ASN A 38 -15.63 15.79 18.06
C ASN A 38 -16.28 15.10 16.87
N ALA A 39 -16.68 15.85 15.83
CA ALA A 39 -17.32 15.29 14.66
C ALA A 39 -16.40 14.29 13.89
N VAL A 40 -15.11 14.63 13.76
CA VAL A 40 -14.11 13.74 13.16
C VAL A 40 -13.91 12.50 14.03
N THR A 41 -13.79 12.66 15.35
CA THR A 41 -13.65 11.55 16.30
C THR A 41 -14.84 10.59 16.22
N GLU A 42 -16.05 11.10 16.24
CA GLU A 42 -17.28 10.30 16.18
C GLU A 42 -17.40 9.54 14.86
N ARG A 43 -17.07 10.20 13.73
CA ARG A 43 -17.06 9.57 12.40
C ARG A 43 -16.04 8.44 12.36
N PHE A 44 -14.80 8.69 12.79
CA PHE A 44 -13.76 7.67 12.81
C PHE A 44 -14.16 6.48 13.69
N VAL A 45 -14.64 6.72 14.91
CA VAL A 45 -15.11 5.66 15.84
C VAL A 45 -16.24 4.83 15.20
N ALA A 46 -17.17 5.47 14.48
CA ALA A 46 -18.23 4.75 13.79
C ALA A 46 -17.69 3.84 12.67
N TYR A 47 -16.69 4.31 11.90
CA TYR A 47 -16.04 3.52 10.86
C TYR A 47 -15.16 2.40 11.44
N ALA A 48 -14.39 2.70 12.47
CA ALA A 48 -13.51 1.73 13.13
C ALA A 48 -14.25 0.50 13.68
N LYS A 49 -15.49 0.66 14.13
CA LYS A 49 -16.32 -0.45 14.66
C LYS A 49 -16.71 -1.49 13.61
N ILE A 50 -16.64 -1.15 12.32
CA ILE A 50 -17.01 -2.06 11.23
C ILE A 50 -15.78 -2.92 10.91
N ASN A 51 -15.91 -4.25 11.03
CA ASN A 51 -14.85 -5.17 10.63
C ASN A 51 -14.84 -5.35 9.11
N SER A 52 -14.07 -4.52 8.42
CA SER A 52 -13.93 -4.53 6.95
C SER A 52 -12.65 -5.20 6.46
N GLN A 53 -12.15 -6.22 7.15
CA GLN A 53 -10.93 -6.92 6.74
C GLN A 53 -11.00 -7.43 5.31
N GLY A 54 -9.90 -7.30 4.57
CA GLY A 54 -9.72 -7.93 3.27
C GLY A 54 -9.81 -9.45 3.36
N THR A 55 -10.19 -10.10 2.27
CA THR A 55 -10.21 -11.57 2.18
C THR A 55 -9.22 -11.98 1.11
N ASP A 56 -8.11 -12.57 1.54
CA ASP A 56 -7.11 -13.10 0.60
C ASP A 56 -7.64 -14.32 -0.14
N THR A 57 -7.29 -14.45 -1.41
CA THR A 57 -7.66 -15.59 -2.25
C THR A 57 -6.55 -15.93 -3.22
N SER A 58 -6.38 -17.21 -3.50
CA SER A 58 -5.52 -17.69 -4.56
C SER A 58 -6.15 -17.58 -5.96
N ASP A 59 -7.47 -17.39 -6.03
CA ASP A 59 -8.20 -17.15 -7.28
C ASP A 59 -8.09 -15.65 -7.64
N MET A 60 -7.26 -15.37 -8.63
CA MET A 60 -7.01 -14.00 -9.10
C MET A 60 -8.20 -13.39 -9.85
N ASP A 61 -9.13 -14.21 -10.37
CA ASP A 61 -10.35 -13.73 -11.02
C ASP A 61 -11.44 -13.40 -10.00
N ALA A 62 -11.41 -14.01 -8.81
CA ALA A 62 -12.31 -13.68 -7.73
C ALA A 62 -11.97 -12.32 -7.10
N PHE A 63 -12.99 -11.57 -6.69
CA PHE A 63 -12.86 -10.34 -5.91
C PHE A 63 -13.76 -10.45 -4.67
N PRO A 64 -13.35 -11.31 -3.71
CA PRO A 64 -14.18 -11.57 -2.54
C PRO A 64 -14.24 -10.32 -1.65
N LEU A 65 -15.45 -10.00 -1.20
CA LEU A 65 -15.71 -8.97 -0.21
C LEU A 65 -16.45 -9.60 0.96
N ASN A 66 -15.90 -9.46 2.15
CA ASN A 66 -16.61 -9.88 3.35
C ASN A 66 -17.82 -8.96 3.65
N PRO A 67 -18.76 -9.38 4.53
CA PRO A 67 -19.92 -8.57 4.87
C PRO A 67 -19.57 -7.17 5.42
N GLY A 68 -18.49 -7.05 6.19
CA GLY A 68 -18.06 -5.79 6.78
C GLY A 68 -17.50 -4.80 5.76
N GLN A 69 -16.83 -5.26 4.70
CA GLN A 69 -16.42 -4.39 3.60
C GLN A 69 -17.64 -3.77 2.90
N ARG A 70 -18.69 -4.56 2.68
CA ARG A 70 -19.98 -4.07 2.13
C ARG A 70 -20.69 -3.12 3.08
N GLU A 71 -20.65 -3.42 4.39
CA GLU A 71 -21.21 -2.54 5.42
C GLU A 71 -20.48 -1.21 5.46
N MET A 72 -19.15 -1.21 5.39
CA MET A 72 -18.33 0.00 5.38
C MET A 72 -18.65 0.87 4.14
N ALA A 73 -18.76 0.28 2.96
CA ALA A 73 -19.15 1.00 1.75
C ALA A 73 -20.52 1.66 1.88
N ARG A 74 -21.52 0.92 2.39
CA ARG A 74 -22.88 1.46 2.63
C ARG A 74 -22.88 2.58 3.67
N LYS A 75 -22.06 2.44 4.73
CA LYS A 75 -21.94 3.47 5.76
C LYS A 75 -21.37 4.77 5.20
N VAL A 76 -20.29 4.69 4.42
CA VAL A 76 -19.67 5.86 3.76
C VAL A 76 -20.63 6.47 2.75
N GLU A 77 -21.30 5.66 1.92
CA GLU A 77 -22.32 6.13 0.97
C GLU A 77 -23.44 6.90 1.67
N ALA A 78 -23.99 6.34 2.75
CA ALA A 78 -25.08 6.97 3.50
C ALA A 78 -24.67 8.31 4.13
N ASP A 79 -23.48 8.39 4.72
CA ASP A 79 -22.95 9.63 5.29
C ASP A 79 -22.77 10.69 4.20
N LEU A 80 -22.22 10.31 3.04
CA LEU A 80 -22.03 11.19 1.90
C LEU A 80 -23.37 11.67 1.31
N GLN A 81 -24.35 10.78 1.16
CA GLN A 81 -25.68 11.17 0.70
C GLN A 81 -26.35 12.19 1.64
N ALA A 82 -26.16 12.03 2.95
CA ALA A 82 -26.68 12.99 3.93
C ALA A 82 -25.94 14.35 3.83
N ILE A 83 -24.63 14.36 3.69
CA ILE A 83 -23.79 15.56 3.57
C ILE A 83 -24.10 16.34 2.29
N LEU A 84 -24.26 15.63 1.17
CA LEU A 84 -24.38 16.21 -0.17
C LEU A 84 -25.80 16.56 -0.57
N ARG A 85 -26.79 16.34 0.31
CA ARG A 85 -28.19 16.69 0.04
C ARG A 85 -28.34 18.16 -0.33
N GLY A 86 -28.94 18.42 -1.49
CA GLY A 86 -29.16 19.78 -2.01
C GLY A 86 -27.93 20.43 -2.64
N THR A 87 -26.86 19.68 -2.89
CA THR A 87 -25.71 20.10 -3.69
C THR A 87 -25.79 19.53 -5.11
N SER A 88 -24.87 19.97 -6.00
CA SER A 88 -24.73 19.40 -7.35
C SER A 88 -23.81 18.16 -7.39
N ALA A 89 -23.24 17.77 -6.25
CA ALA A 89 -22.36 16.61 -6.17
C ALA A 89 -23.16 15.30 -6.26
N THR A 90 -22.53 14.27 -6.80
CA THR A 90 -23.10 12.92 -6.93
C THR A 90 -22.32 11.91 -6.13
N VAL A 91 -23.03 10.94 -5.57
CA VAL A 91 -22.45 9.76 -4.91
C VAL A 91 -22.97 8.53 -5.64
N THR A 92 -22.06 7.61 -5.94
CA THR A 92 -22.41 6.35 -6.59
C THR A 92 -21.62 5.22 -5.93
N ARG A 93 -22.31 4.16 -5.51
CA ARG A 93 -21.67 2.92 -5.11
C ARG A 93 -21.76 1.92 -6.26
N SER A 94 -20.59 1.38 -6.69
CA SER A 94 -20.53 0.43 -7.79
C SER A 94 -20.95 -0.99 -7.36
N GLU A 95 -21.09 -1.89 -8.34
CA GLU A 95 -21.35 -3.31 -8.08
C GLU A 95 -20.21 -3.98 -7.28
N SER A 96 -18.99 -3.48 -7.45
CA SER A 96 -17.79 -3.92 -6.70
C SER A 96 -17.66 -3.22 -5.34
N GLU A 97 -18.69 -2.52 -4.88
CA GLU A 97 -18.75 -1.84 -3.58
C GLU A 97 -17.72 -0.70 -3.40
N TYR A 98 -17.16 -0.16 -4.49
CA TYR A 98 -16.43 1.11 -4.44
C TYR A 98 -17.40 2.26 -4.33
N VAL A 99 -17.04 3.28 -3.55
CA VAL A 99 -17.86 4.49 -3.44
C VAL A 99 -17.17 5.64 -4.17
N TYR A 100 -17.86 6.23 -5.13
CA TYR A 100 -17.37 7.34 -5.94
C TYR A 100 -18.16 8.60 -5.64
N VAL A 101 -17.44 9.73 -5.53
CA VAL A 101 -18.07 11.06 -5.42
C VAL A 101 -17.52 11.94 -6.51
N LYS A 102 -18.41 12.69 -7.16
CA LYS A 102 -18.06 13.79 -8.06
C LYS A 102 -18.62 15.09 -7.55
N ILE A 103 -17.76 16.09 -7.36
CA ILE A 103 -18.14 17.49 -7.17
C ILE A 103 -17.83 18.21 -8.48
N PRO A 104 -18.85 18.63 -9.26
CA PRO A 104 -18.65 19.26 -10.55
C PRO A 104 -17.91 20.59 -10.45
N ALA A 105 -17.04 20.90 -11.42
CA ALA A 105 -16.33 22.15 -11.51
C ALA A 105 -17.28 23.37 -11.39
N ASN A 106 -16.85 24.36 -10.63
CA ASN A 106 -17.55 25.65 -10.52
C ASN A 106 -16.79 26.80 -11.18
N ALA A 107 -15.60 26.51 -11.75
CA ALA A 107 -14.78 27.48 -12.47
C ALA A 107 -14.07 26.81 -13.65
N LYS A 108 -13.85 27.57 -14.74
CA LYS A 108 -13.14 27.09 -15.93
C LYS A 108 -11.62 27.19 -15.74
N GLY A 109 -10.88 26.31 -16.40
CA GLY A 109 -9.41 26.36 -16.47
C GLY A 109 -8.70 25.96 -15.16
N ILE A 110 -9.40 25.35 -14.23
CA ILE A 110 -8.81 24.76 -13.02
C ILE A 110 -8.69 23.26 -13.24
N PRO A 111 -7.51 22.66 -12.96
CA PRO A 111 -7.30 21.22 -13.08
C PRO A 111 -8.27 20.39 -12.23
N SER A 112 -8.53 19.19 -12.69
CA SER A 112 -9.30 18.20 -11.94
C SER A 112 -8.41 17.48 -10.92
N VAL A 113 -8.99 17.10 -9.78
CA VAL A 113 -8.28 16.40 -8.70
C VAL A 113 -9.08 15.18 -8.27
N MET A 114 -8.41 14.06 -8.07
CA MET A 114 -8.99 12.87 -7.45
C MET A 114 -8.29 12.59 -6.12
N PHE A 115 -9.07 12.33 -5.09
CA PHE A 115 -8.60 11.85 -3.81
C PHE A 115 -9.03 10.39 -3.61
N MET A 116 -8.16 9.59 -3.02
CA MET A 116 -8.42 8.18 -2.76
C MET A 116 -8.20 7.84 -1.29
N ALA A 117 -8.91 6.82 -0.81
CA ALA A 117 -8.74 6.14 0.47
C ALA A 117 -9.33 4.74 0.34
N HIS A 118 -8.88 3.77 1.15
CA HIS A 118 -9.47 2.43 1.10
C HIS A 118 -10.38 2.11 2.29
N LEU A 119 -11.37 1.24 2.04
CA LEU A 119 -12.43 0.88 2.98
C LEU A 119 -12.08 -0.37 3.81
N ASP A 120 -11.23 -1.22 3.25
CA ASP A 120 -10.80 -2.45 3.90
C ASP A 120 -9.72 -2.19 4.96
N VAL A 121 -9.41 -3.21 5.71
CA VAL A 121 -8.29 -3.25 6.66
C VAL A 121 -7.58 -4.58 6.55
N THR A 122 -6.32 -4.63 7.02
CA THR A 122 -5.47 -5.79 6.91
C THR A 122 -6.09 -7.05 7.51
N PRO A 123 -5.98 -8.21 6.82
CA PRO A 123 -6.33 -9.50 7.38
C PRO A 123 -5.23 -10.10 8.29
N GLU A 124 -4.05 -9.48 8.39
CA GLU A 124 -2.87 -10.04 9.07
C GLU A 124 -2.98 -10.04 10.60
N ALA A 125 -3.95 -9.32 11.16
CA ALA A 125 -4.17 -9.27 12.60
C ALA A 125 -5.66 -9.40 12.93
N PRO A 126 -6.04 -9.82 14.16
CA PRO A 126 -7.44 -10.00 14.51
C PRO A 126 -8.29 -8.75 14.28
N GLY A 127 -9.39 -8.87 13.57
CA GLY A 127 -10.32 -7.81 13.22
C GLY A 127 -11.76 -8.05 13.72
N GLY A 128 -11.97 -8.83 14.73
CA GLY A 128 -13.27 -9.22 15.28
C GLY A 128 -14.15 -8.03 15.71
N ASN A 129 -14.67 -8.06 16.93
CA ASN A 129 -15.47 -6.96 17.50
C ASN A 129 -14.56 -5.79 17.91
N ILE A 130 -14.30 -4.88 16.98
CA ILE A 130 -13.42 -3.74 17.23
C ILE A 130 -14.06 -2.78 18.21
N THR A 131 -13.37 -2.53 19.31
CA THR A 131 -13.82 -1.61 20.37
C THR A 131 -12.86 -0.41 20.45
N PRO A 132 -13.16 0.71 19.76
CA PRO A 132 -12.34 1.91 19.83
C PRO A 132 -12.41 2.55 21.21
N VAL A 133 -11.27 2.95 21.77
CA VAL A 133 -11.13 3.67 23.03
C VAL A 133 -10.63 5.09 22.75
N VAL A 134 -11.36 6.08 23.23
CA VAL A 134 -11.06 7.51 22.99
C VAL A 134 -10.39 8.12 24.23
N HIS A 135 -9.14 8.49 24.12
CA HIS A 135 -8.35 9.16 25.16
C HIS A 135 -8.30 10.66 24.85
N ARG A 136 -9.11 11.45 25.57
CA ARG A 136 -9.18 12.91 25.36
C ARG A 136 -8.14 13.63 26.21
N GLY A 137 -7.47 14.62 25.61
CA GLY A 137 -6.49 15.43 26.32
C GLY A 137 -5.32 14.58 26.84
N TYR A 138 -4.80 13.68 26.01
CA TYR A 138 -3.72 12.76 26.39
C TYR A 138 -2.60 13.50 27.15
N ASP A 139 -2.21 12.98 28.30
CA ASP A 139 -1.29 13.64 29.24
C ASP A 139 0.20 13.36 28.99
N GLY A 140 0.51 12.41 28.10
CA GLY A 140 1.88 12.01 27.77
C GLY A 140 2.38 10.76 28.50
N GLY A 141 1.56 10.16 29.37
CA GLY A 141 1.88 8.93 30.10
C GLY A 141 1.55 7.66 29.32
N ASP A 142 1.66 6.53 29.99
CA ASP A 142 1.31 5.23 29.45
C ASP A 142 -0.20 5.09 29.26
N LEU A 143 -0.63 4.52 28.13
CA LEU A 143 -2.03 4.16 27.88
C LEU A 143 -2.23 2.68 28.19
N HIS A 144 -3.00 2.41 29.26
CA HIS A 144 -3.42 1.06 29.65
C HIS A 144 -4.68 0.68 28.90
N LEU A 145 -4.59 -0.30 28.02
CA LEU A 145 -5.71 -0.74 27.20
C LEU A 145 -6.54 -1.81 27.94
N PRO A 146 -7.84 -1.95 27.65
CA PRO A 146 -8.72 -2.93 28.29
C PRO A 146 -8.22 -4.37 28.25
N SER A 147 -7.49 -4.77 27.21
CA SER A 147 -6.86 -6.10 27.08
C SER A 147 -5.71 -6.35 28.07
N GLY A 148 -5.26 -5.33 28.79
CA GLY A 148 -4.04 -5.36 29.61
C GLY A 148 -2.77 -4.95 28.88
N LEU A 149 -2.84 -4.69 27.56
CA LEU A 149 -1.72 -4.14 26.80
C LEU A 149 -1.41 -2.71 27.25
N VAL A 150 -0.14 -2.34 27.31
CA VAL A 150 0.32 -0.98 27.64
C VAL A 150 1.04 -0.38 26.45
N LEU A 151 0.56 0.77 25.96
CA LEU A 151 1.24 1.59 24.98
C LEU A 151 2.00 2.70 25.69
N SER A 152 3.33 2.63 25.67
CA SER A 152 4.19 3.63 26.32
C SER A 152 4.90 4.50 25.28
N PRO A 153 4.96 5.83 25.47
CA PRO A 153 5.71 6.72 24.57
C PRO A 153 7.22 6.43 24.57
N THR A 154 7.71 5.65 25.54
CA THR A 154 9.12 5.26 25.64
C THR A 154 9.47 3.98 24.89
N THR A 155 8.47 3.26 24.33
CA THR A 155 8.68 2.06 23.53
C THR A 155 8.66 2.36 22.03
N PRO A 156 9.29 1.52 21.18
CA PRO A 156 9.22 1.69 19.73
C PRO A 156 7.79 1.75 19.19
N GLN A 157 6.86 0.95 19.75
CA GLN A 157 5.47 0.89 19.33
C GLN A 157 4.68 2.15 19.69
N GLY A 158 4.97 2.74 20.83
CA GLY A 158 4.28 3.94 21.33
C GLY A 158 5.02 5.26 21.08
N ARG A 159 6.16 5.26 20.39
CA ARG A 159 7.02 6.45 20.20
C ARG A 159 6.29 7.69 19.68
N HIS A 160 5.24 7.49 18.88
CA HIS A 160 4.45 8.60 18.34
C HIS A 160 3.52 9.27 19.34
N LEU A 161 3.23 8.62 20.47
CA LEU A 161 2.40 9.18 21.54
C LEU A 161 3.01 10.45 22.13
N ALA A 162 4.33 10.56 22.19
CA ALA A 162 5.02 11.76 22.68
C ALA A 162 4.60 13.05 21.94
N GLN A 163 4.18 12.94 20.68
CA GLN A 163 3.71 14.07 19.86
C GLN A 163 2.20 14.35 20.04
N CYS A 164 1.51 13.53 20.82
CA CYS A 164 0.06 13.57 21.00
C CYS A 164 -0.38 14.22 22.30
N VAL A 165 0.53 14.76 23.11
CA VAL A 165 0.20 15.42 24.37
C VAL A 165 -0.82 16.55 24.15
N GLY A 166 -1.89 16.56 24.94
CA GLY A 166 -3.01 17.49 24.81
C GLY A 166 -4.00 17.19 23.69
N LYS A 167 -3.74 16.18 22.85
CA LYS A 167 -4.60 15.79 21.75
C LYS A 167 -5.58 14.67 22.16
N THR A 168 -6.53 14.37 21.29
CA THR A 168 -7.35 13.17 21.38
C THR A 168 -6.63 12.03 20.68
N VAL A 169 -6.37 10.94 21.41
CA VAL A 169 -5.80 9.70 20.87
C VAL A 169 -6.92 8.64 20.82
N ILE A 170 -6.95 7.84 19.79
CA ILE A 170 -7.90 6.73 19.66
C ILE A 170 -7.10 5.45 19.48
N THR A 171 -7.40 4.44 20.30
CA THR A 171 -6.81 3.10 20.22
C THR A 171 -7.91 2.06 20.06
N SER A 172 -7.55 0.82 19.70
CA SER A 172 -8.43 -0.32 19.99
C SER A 172 -8.39 -0.63 21.48
N ASP A 173 -9.12 -1.64 21.91
CA ASP A 173 -9.00 -2.18 23.27
C ASP A 173 -7.71 -3.00 23.49
N GLY A 174 -6.92 -3.20 22.44
CA GLY A 174 -5.68 -3.97 22.41
C GLY A 174 -5.85 -5.44 22.03
N SER A 175 -7.07 -5.90 21.76
CA SER A 175 -7.35 -7.30 21.31
C SER A 175 -7.47 -7.42 19.78
N THR A 176 -7.72 -6.30 19.09
CA THR A 176 -7.90 -6.25 17.64
C THR A 176 -7.10 -5.12 17.02
N VAL A 177 -6.99 -5.12 15.67
CA VAL A 177 -6.61 -3.92 14.93
C VAL A 177 -7.62 -2.81 15.20
N LEU A 178 -7.18 -1.55 15.13
CA LEU A 178 -8.09 -0.40 15.14
C LEU A 178 -8.70 -0.14 13.75
N GLY A 179 -7.95 -0.48 12.70
CA GLY A 179 -8.29 -0.15 11.32
C GLY A 179 -8.09 1.34 11.00
N ALA A 180 -7.09 1.98 11.63
CA ALA A 180 -6.74 3.37 11.34
C ALA A 180 -6.26 3.53 9.90
N ASP A 181 -5.56 2.58 9.39
CA ASP A 181 -5.25 2.30 8.01
C ASP A 181 -6.45 1.53 7.40
N ASP A 182 -7.25 2.06 6.42
CA ASP A 182 -7.23 3.50 6.09
C ASP A 182 -8.59 4.18 6.38
N LYS A 183 -9.25 3.78 7.46
CA LYS A 183 -10.48 4.46 7.91
C LYS A 183 -10.22 5.90 8.37
N THR A 184 -8.94 6.23 8.65
CA THR A 184 -8.51 7.61 8.88
C THR A 184 -8.61 8.42 7.60
N GLY A 185 -8.07 7.94 6.49
CA GLY A 185 -8.22 8.56 5.17
C GLY A 185 -9.69 8.68 4.77
N CYS A 186 -10.49 7.62 4.94
CA CYS A 186 -11.94 7.69 4.73
C CYS A 186 -12.58 8.82 5.54
N THR A 187 -12.24 8.95 6.82
CA THR A 187 -12.77 10.00 7.70
C THR A 187 -12.33 11.40 7.26
N VAL A 188 -11.07 11.54 6.85
CA VAL A 188 -10.51 12.79 6.31
C VAL A 188 -11.24 13.19 5.03
N LEU A 189 -11.39 12.26 4.08
CA LEU A 189 -12.04 12.55 2.79
C LEU A 189 -13.52 12.92 2.95
N VAL A 190 -14.27 12.21 3.77
CA VAL A 190 -15.68 12.57 4.04
C VAL A 190 -15.78 13.95 4.69
N THR A 191 -14.85 14.29 5.59
CA THR A 191 -14.78 15.63 6.20
C THR A 191 -14.37 16.69 5.19
N LEU A 192 -13.45 16.38 4.28
CA LEU A 192 -13.01 17.28 3.22
C LEU A 192 -14.16 17.58 2.25
N ILE A 193 -14.91 16.56 1.83
CA ILE A 193 -16.11 16.70 0.99
C ILE A 193 -17.13 17.65 1.65
N GLU A 194 -17.41 17.45 2.93
CA GLU A 194 -18.30 18.31 3.70
C GLU A 194 -17.83 19.77 3.71
N ARG A 195 -16.53 20.01 3.89
CA ARG A 195 -15.94 21.36 3.92
C ARG A 195 -15.95 22.03 2.55
N ILE A 196 -15.61 21.30 1.49
CA ILE A 196 -15.62 21.82 0.11
C ILE A 196 -17.02 22.24 -0.29
N THR A 197 -18.00 21.36 -0.09
CA THR A 197 -19.38 21.62 -0.52
C THR A 197 -20.08 22.72 0.28
N ARG A 198 -19.65 22.97 1.51
CA ARG A 198 -20.13 24.12 2.31
C ARG A 198 -19.41 25.43 1.98
N ASN A 199 -18.24 25.39 1.36
CA ASN A 199 -17.48 26.61 1.02
C ASN A 199 -17.79 27.10 -0.41
N ARG A 200 -18.90 27.80 -0.57
CA ARG A 200 -19.35 28.35 -1.86
C ARG A 200 -18.40 29.34 -2.51
N LYS A 201 -17.39 29.84 -1.78
CA LYS A 201 -16.38 30.79 -2.31
C LYS A 201 -15.17 30.07 -2.91
N MET A 202 -14.99 28.79 -2.61
CA MET A 202 -13.90 28.00 -3.15
C MET A 202 -14.13 27.74 -4.64
N ARG A 203 -13.17 28.18 -5.48
CA ARG A 203 -13.17 27.90 -6.93
C ARG A 203 -12.39 26.61 -7.18
N HIS A 204 -12.95 25.70 -7.96
CA HIS A 204 -12.32 24.42 -8.26
C HIS A 204 -12.72 23.87 -9.63
N GLY A 205 -11.87 23.02 -10.20
CA GLY A 205 -12.20 22.12 -11.29
C GLY A 205 -13.09 20.96 -10.82
N ASP A 206 -13.22 19.92 -11.63
CA ASP A 206 -13.89 18.68 -11.18
C ASP A 206 -13.08 18.06 -10.03
N ILE A 207 -13.75 17.71 -8.94
CA ILE A 207 -13.13 16.98 -7.83
C ILE A 207 -13.80 15.62 -7.71
N TYR A 208 -12.97 14.57 -7.70
CA TYR A 208 -13.40 13.19 -7.54
C TYR A 208 -12.89 12.63 -6.21
N PHE A 209 -13.67 11.73 -5.63
CA PHE A 209 -13.24 10.94 -4.48
C PHE A 209 -13.56 9.48 -4.75
N VAL A 210 -12.64 8.62 -4.39
CA VAL A 210 -12.75 7.17 -4.54
C VAL A 210 -12.46 6.50 -3.21
N PHE A 211 -13.38 5.68 -2.75
CA PHE A 211 -13.20 4.80 -1.61
C PHE A 211 -13.13 3.38 -2.16
N SER A 212 -11.94 2.81 -2.17
CA SER A 212 -11.65 1.52 -2.80
C SER A 212 -11.81 0.34 -1.85
N GLN A 213 -11.76 -0.87 -2.39
CA GLN A 213 -11.80 -2.13 -1.66
C GLN A 213 -10.53 -2.94 -1.93
N ASN A 214 -10.16 -3.81 -0.99
CA ASN A 214 -9.07 -4.77 -1.14
C ASN A 214 -7.69 -4.14 -1.41
N GLU A 215 -7.43 -2.93 -0.89
CA GLU A 215 -6.13 -2.28 -1.00
C GLU A 215 -5.08 -3.04 -0.18
N ASP A 216 -5.37 -3.34 1.08
CA ASP A 216 -4.46 -4.02 2.02
C ASP A 216 -4.02 -5.43 1.57
N ILE A 217 -4.71 -5.99 0.58
CA ILE A 217 -4.29 -7.21 -0.12
C ILE A 217 -3.73 -6.94 -1.53
N GLY A 218 -3.46 -5.66 -1.87
CA GLY A 218 -2.80 -5.23 -3.10
C GLY A 218 -3.70 -5.22 -4.34
N ARG A 219 -5.03 -5.08 -4.18
CA ARG A 219 -6.00 -5.23 -5.26
C ARG A 219 -6.93 -4.03 -5.46
N ALA A 220 -6.56 -2.84 -4.96
CA ALA A 220 -7.36 -1.62 -5.06
C ALA A 220 -7.67 -1.18 -6.49
N ALA A 221 -6.86 -1.56 -7.47
CA ALA A 221 -7.06 -1.19 -8.87
C ALA A 221 -7.96 -2.17 -9.65
N ASP A 222 -8.16 -3.40 -9.16
CA ASP A 222 -8.76 -4.51 -9.91
C ASP A 222 -10.18 -4.22 -10.40
N ARG A 223 -10.96 -3.49 -9.62
CA ARG A 223 -12.36 -3.18 -9.92
C ARG A 223 -12.62 -1.68 -9.98
N PHE A 224 -11.57 -0.88 -10.18
CA PHE A 224 -11.70 0.55 -10.39
C PHE A 224 -12.46 0.86 -11.70
N GLU A 225 -13.44 1.74 -11.64
CA GLU A 225 -14.28 2.09 -12.78
C GLU A 225 -14.08 3.55 -13.20
N ALA A 226 -13.22 3.77 -14.19
CA ALA A 226 -12.85 5.08 -14.72
C ALA A 226 -14.03 5.96 -15.14
N LYS A 227 -15.18 5.37 -15.53
CA LYS A 227 -16.39 6.09 -15.91
C LYS A 227 -16.92 7.04 -14.83
N TYR A 228 -16.65 6.74 -13.56
CA TYR A 228 -17.10 7.58 -12.43
C TYR A 228 -16.16 8.74 -12.10
N VAL A 229 -14.96 8.74 -12.72
CA VAL A 229 -13.94 9.79 -12.49
C VAL A 229 -13.56 10.50 -13.80
N GLY A 230 -14.56 10.85 -14.59
CA GLY A 230 -14.36 11.64 -15.81
C GLY A 230 -13.77 10.88 -16.99
N GLY A 231 -13.84 9.54 -16.99
CA GLY A 231 -13.26 8.69 -18.04
C GLY A 231 -11.83 8.24 -17.75
N GLY A 232 -11.29 8.54 -16.57
CA GLY A 232 -10.12 7.87 -16.04
C GLY A 232 -8.80 8.62 -16.00
N SER A 233 -8.78 9.92 -16.21
CA SER A 233 -7.53 10.69 -16.13
C SER A 233 -7.73 12.05 -15.49
N PRO A 234 -7.93 12.13 -14.16
CA PRO A 234 -7.81 13.40 -13.44
C PRO A 234 -6.40 13.97 -13.60
N ASP A 235 -6.28 15.32 -13.60
CA ASP A 235 -4.98 15.99 -13.74
C ASP A 235 -4.05 15.72 -12.54
N LEU A 236 -4.63 15.46 -11.36
CA LEU A 236 -3.94 15.14 -10.12
C LEU A 236 -4.66 14.03 -9.37
N VAL A 237 -3.90 13.05 -8.88
CA VAL A 237 -4.38 12.00 -7.98
C VAL A 237 -3.61 12.07 -6.67
N ILE A 238 -4.34 12.05 -5.55
CA ILE A 238 -3.78 12.10 -4.19
C ILE A 238 -4.40 10.92 -3.41
N ASP A 239 -3.57 10.01 -2.98
CA ASP A 239 -3.95 8.95 -2.05
C ASP A 239 -3.75 9.43 -0.61
N ILE A 240 -4.75 9.22 0.26
CA ILE A 240 -4.74 9.65 1.65
C ILE A 240 -4.45 8.43 2.54
N ASP A 241 -3.43 7.71 2.17
CA ASP A 241 -2.95 6.52 2.85
C ASP A 241 -1.45 6.71 3.17
N GLY A 242 -1.18 7.40 4.26
CA GLY A 242 0.19 7.81 4.61
C GLY A 242 0.51 7.74 6.10
N ASP A 243 1.81 7.65 6.40
CA ASP A 243 2.35 7.47 7.75
C ASP A 243 2.07 8.63 8.71
N ALA A 244 2.04 9.85 8.21
CA ALA A 244 1.90 11.04 9.06
C ALA A 244 1.28 12.21 8.31
N PRO A 245 0.47 13.06 8.99
CA PRO A 245 -0.28 14.17 8.36
C PRO A 245 0.59 15.25 7.71
N THR A 246 1.90 15.25 7.96
CA THR A 246 2.85 16.22 7.41
C THR A 246 3.77 15.61 6.34
N HIS A 247 3.61 14.34 6.06
CA HIS A 247 4.40 13.63 5.04
C HIS A 247 3.63 13.57 3.73
N PHE A 248 4.36 13.77 2.65
CA PHE A 248 3.87 13.62 1.30
C PHE A 248 4.88 12.81 0.50
N SER A 249 4.48 11.65 0.00
CA SER A 249 5.30 10.79 -0.83
C SER A 249 5.05 11.06 -2.31
N VAL A 250 6.12 11.32 -3.07
CA VAL A 250 6.10 11.53 -4.53
C VAL A 250 6.74 10.36 -5.28
N ALA A 251 7.12 9.33 -4.57
CA ALA A 251 7.71 8.11 -5.09
C ALA A 251 7.37 6.93 -4.17
N ASN A 252 7.20 5.78 -4.76
CA ASN A 252 7.11 4.49 -4.10
C ASN A 252 8.01 3.49 -4.81
N PHE A 253 8.21 2.32 -4.27
CA PHE A 253 8.94 1.28 -4.99
C PHE A 253 8.06 0.65 -6.10
N THR A 254 8.69 0.19 -7.17
CA THR A 254 8.07 -0.75 -8.10
C THR A 254 8.00 -2.12 -7.43
N ALA A 255 6.84 -2.75 -7.49
CA ALA A 255 6.55 -4.04 -6.90
C ALA A 255 6.38 -5.13 -7.94
N VAL A 256 7.20 -6.18 -7.88
CA VAL A 256 7.16 -7.31 -8.80
C VAL A 256 7.16 -8.62 -8.02
N GLY A 257 6.34 -9.55 -8.43
CA GLY A 257 6.29 -10.92 -7.90
C GLY A 257 6.69 -11.96 -8.94
N ARG A 258 7.29 -13.07 -8.50
CA ARG A 258 7.60 -14.24 -9.33
C ARG A 258 7.64 -15.49 -8.49
N THR A 259 7.22 -16.63 -9.08
CA THR A 259 7.32 -17.93 -8.45
C THR A 259 8.32 -18.80 -9.20
N TYR A 260 9.19 -19.46 -8.46
CA TYR A 260 10.12 -20.47 -8.96
C TYR A 260 9.67 -21.84 -8.44
N ARG A 261 9.50 -22.78 -9.35
CA ARG A 261 9.16 -24.16 -9.03
C ARG A 261 10.33 -25.07 -9.37
N PHE A 262 10.77 -25.83 -8.39
CA PHE A 262 11.85 -26.82 -8.49
C PHE A 262 11.19 -28.19 -8.58
N VAL A 263 11.39 -28.89 -9.69
CA VAL A 263 10.72 -30.17 -9.99
C VAL A 263 11.75 -31.26 -10.18
N GLY A 264 11.59 -32.38 -9.53
CA GLY A 264 12.50 -33.50 -9.61
C GLY A 264 11.81 -34.86 -9.42
N LYS A 265 12.46 -35.90 -9.91
CA LYS A 265 11.96 -37.26 -9.79
C LYS A 265 12.14 -37.76 -8.36
N GLU A 266 11.09 -38.37 -7.81
CA GLU A 266 11.15 -39.08 -6.54
C GLU A 266 11.89 -40.41 -6.69
N ALA A 267 12.64 -40.78 -5.64
CA ALA A 267 13.27 -42.08 -5.52
C ALA A 267 13.52 -42.46 -4.05
N HIS A 268 13.61 -43.76 -3.76
CA HIS A 268 14.06 -44.22 -2.47
C HIS A 268 15.50 -43.72 -2.20
N PRO A 269 15.83 -43.21 -1.01
CA PRO A 269 17.18 -42.66 -0.73
C PRO A 269 18.32 -43.64 -1.04
N GLY A 270 18.13 -44.95 -0.82
CA GLY A 270 19.12 -45.97 -1.15
C GLY A 270 19.41 -46.11 -2.65
N ASP A 271 18.45 -45.73 -3.49
CA ASP A 271 18.53 -45.85 -4.95
C ASP A 271 18.69 -44.47 -5.62
N ALA A 272 18.82 -43.40 -4.85
CA ALA A 272 18.75 -42.02 -5.29
C ALA A 272 19.73 -41.73 -6.45
N TYR A 273 20.97 -42.21 -6.36
CA TYR A 273 21.99 -42.01 -7.38
C TYR A 273 21.63 -42.70 -8.71
N ALA A 274 21.25 -43.99 -8.65
CA ALA A 274 20.89 -44.78 -9.84
C ALA A 274 19.61 -44.26 -10.51
N SER A 275 18.66 -43.81 -9.70
CA SER A 275 17.35 -43.34 -10.13
C SER A 275 17.36 -41.87 -10.58
N LYS A 276 18.50 -41.17 -10.47
CA LYS A 276 18.62 -39.72 -10.76
C LYS A 276 17.63 -38.90 -9.95
N TYR A 277 17.60 -39.15 -8.64
CA TYR A 277 16.74 -38.40 -7.69
C TYR A 277 16.98 -36.89 -7.83
N GLY A 278 15.91 -36.13 -7.85
CA GLY A 278 15.95 -34.66 -7.89
C GLY A 278 15.66 -34.08 -6.52
N ASP A 279 16.67 -33.68 -5.76
CA ASP A 279 16.51 -33.06 -4.45
C ASP A 279 15.98 -31.63 -4.57
N VAL A 280 14.66 -31.52 -4.70
CA VAL A 280 13.98 -30.25 -4.95
C VAL A 280 14.01 -29.29 -3.78
N LEU A 281 14.00 -29.81 -2.54
CA LEU A 281 14.04 -28.98 -1.34
C LEU A 281 15.40 -28.32 -1.16
N THR A 282 16.47 -29.10 -1.28
CA THR A 282 17.83 -28.58 -1.18
C THR A 282 18.17 -27.66 -2.34
N ALA A 283 17.70 -27.95 -3.56
CA ALA A 283 17.86 -27.07 -4.71
C ALA A 283 17.15 -25.72 -4.51
N ALA A 284 15.93 -25.72 -3.95
CA ALA A 284 15.21 -24.48 -3.62
C ALA A 284 15.93 -23.67 -2.52
N ALA A 285 16.43 -24.35 -1.47
CA ALA A 285 17.22 -23.69 -0.43
C ALA A 285 18.54 -23.13 -0.98
N TYR A 286 19.21 -23.86 -1.88
CA TYR A 286 20.41 -23.40 -2.56
C TYR A 286 20.13 -22.14 -3.42
N PHE A 287 19.03 -22.11 -4.16
CA PHE A 287 18.58 -20.93 -4.90
C PHE A 287 18.48 -19.70 -3.99
N ILE A 288 17.79 -19.83 -2.86
CA ILE A 288 17.63 -18.74 -1.89
C ILE A 288 18.99 -18.28 -1.37
N GLY A 289 19.89 -19.24 -1.11
CA GLY A 289 21.26 -18.96 -0.63
C GLY A 289 22.18 -18.26 -1.63
N GLN A 290 21.83 -18.22 -2.93
CA GLN A 290 22.58 -17.46 -3.93
C GLN A 290 22.27 -15.96 -3.89
N ILE A 291 21.17 -15.54 -3.23
CA ILE A 291 20.83 -14.14 -3.14
C ILE A 291 21.70 -13.47 -2.10
N ALA A 292 22.42 -12.42 -2.52
CA ALA A 292 23.35 -11.69 -1.66
C ALA A 292 22.61 -11.12 -0.42
N PRO A 293 23.12 -11.38 0.80
CA PRO A 293 22.47 -10.91 2.04
C PRO A 293 22.18 -9.40 2.06
N GLN A 294 22.99 -8.59 1.36
CA GLN A 294 22.81 -7.14 1.24
C GLN A 294 21.57 -6.74 0.43
N LYS A 295 21.01 -7.69 -0.31
CA LYS A 295 19.76 -7.51 -1.09
C LYS A 295 18.56 -8.17 -0.45
N HIS A 296 18.65 -8.61 0.79
CA HIS A 296 17.49 -9.01 1.59
C HIS A 296 16.78 -7.80 2.20
N PRO A 297 15.47 -7.87 2.48
CA PRO A 297 14.72 -6.76 3.09
C PRO A 297 15.33 -6.28 4.41
N SER A 298 15.90 -7.21 5.22
CA SER A 298 16.53 -6.90 6.51
C SER A 298 17.82 -6.07 6.41
N ALA A 299 18.45 -6.04 5.24
CA ALA A 299 19.69 -5.30 4.98
C ALA A 299 19.47 -4.04 4.12
N SER A 300 18.34 -3.93 3.43
CA SER A 300 18.01 -2.79 2.56
C SER A 300 17.49 -1.61 3.38
N ARG A 301 17.85 -0.39 2.98
CA ARG A 301 17.46 0.85 3.67
C ARG A 301 17.07 1.93 2.65
N GLY A 302 16.09 2.75 3.04
CA GLY A 302 15.61 3.84 2.19
C GLY A 302 15.14 3.31 0.83
N GLU A 303 15.67 3.88 -0.26
CA GLU A 303 15.30 3.54 -1.64
C GLU A 303 16.10 2.36 -2.22
N GLN A 304 16.82 1.59 -1.39
CA GLN A 304 17.56 0.42 -1.86
C GLN A 304 16.59 -0.72 -2.21
N GLY A 305 16.75 -1.27 -3.40
CA GLY A 305 15.97 -2.41 -3.85
C GLY A 305 16.40 -3.72 -3.18
N TYR A 306 15.46 -4.67 -3.10
CA TYR A 306 15.69 -5.97 -2.48
C TYR A 306 14.94 -7.11 -3.17
N ILE A 307 15.40 -8.32 -2.86
CA ILE A 307 14.75 -9.59 -3.19
C ILE A 307 14.29 -10.25 -1.90
N HIS A 308 13.02 -10.58 -1.82
CA HIS A 308 12.42 -11.26 -0.68
C HIS A 308 11.84 -12.61 -1.10
N CYS A 309 12.55 -13.69 -0.80
CA CYS A 309 12.00 -15.03 -0.86
C CYS A 309 11.17 -15.24 0.41
N TYR A 310 9.85 -15.13 0.32
CA TYR A 310 8.98 -15.06 1.49
C TYR A 310 8.23 -16.36 1.80
N THR A 311 8.19 -17.29 0.85
CA THR A 311 7.68 -18.65 1.08
C THR A 311 8.55 -19.68 0.37
N MET A 312 8.66 -20.86 0.98
CA MET A 312 9.19 -22.07 0.38
C MET A 312 8.23 -23.21 0.77
N THR A 313 7.47 -23.72 -0.20
CA THR A 313 6.39 -24.66 0.05
C THR A 313 6.60 -25.94 -0.77
N PRO A 314 6.71 -27.12 -0.14
CA PRO A 314 6.65 -28.39 -0.85
C PRO A 314 5.27 -28.59 -1.49
N VAL A 315 5.26 -29.05 -2.73
CA VAL A 315 4.02 -29.38 -3.46
C VAL A 315 4.09 -30.86 -3.85
N VAL A 316 3.15 -31.64 -3.34
CA VAL A 316 3.06 -33.06 -3.67
C VAL A 316 2.44 -33.21 -5.05
N THR A 317 3.12 -33.93 -5.95
CA THR A 317 2.60 -34.31 -7.26
C THR A 317 2.18 -35.77 -7.26
N THR A 318 1.28 -36.15 -8.16
CA THR A 318 0.70 -37.52 -8.22
C THR A 318 1.38 -38.42 -9.25
N ASP A 319 2.39 -37.94 -9.95
CA ASP A 319 3.02 -38.55 -11.14
C ASP A 319 4.45 -39.06 -10.90
N GLY A 320 4.85 -39.21 -9.64
CA GLY A 320 6.20 -39.67 -9.25
C GLY A 320 7.28 -38.58 -9.33
N GLU A 321 6.86 -37.32 -9.47
CA GLU A 321 7.71 -36.15 -9.28
C GLU A 321 7.38 -35.46 -7.93
N SER A 322 8.36 -34.83 -7.31
CA SER A 322 8.16 -33.87 -6.24
C SER A 322 8.46 -32.46 -6.73
N SER A 323 7.91 -31.49 -6.06
CA SER A 323 8.25 -30.10 -6.34
C SER A 323 8.29 -29.23 -5.09
N THR A 324 9.06 -28.15 -5.14
CA THR A 324 9.10 -27.12 -4.12
C THR A 324 8.93 -25.77 -4.81
N GLU A 325 7.99 -24.97 -4.32
CA GLU A 325 7.77 -23.61 -4.83
C GLU A 325 8.42 -22.58 -3.91
N VAL A 326 9.14 -21.63 -4.50
CA VAL A 326 9.67 -20.43 -3.84
C VAL A 326 8.99 -19.21 -4.43
N ARG A 327 8.28 -18.48 -3.60
CA ARG A 327 7.69 -17.20 -4.01
C ARG A 327 8.63 -16.06 -3.69
N VAL A 328 8.85 -15.20 -4.68
CA VAL A 328 9.81 -14.11 -4.63
C VAL A 328 9.10 -12.79 -4.89
N ARG A 329 9.40 -11.80 -4.06
CA ARG A 329 9.05 -10.39 -4.29
C ARG A 329 10.32 -9.60 -4.56
N MET A 330 10.30 -8.72 -5.57
CA MET A 330 11.29 -7.69 -5.78
C MET A 330 10.67 -6.32 -5.51
N ARG A 331 11.46 -5.45 -4.92
CA ARG A 331 11.11 -4.04 -4.71
C ARG A 331 12.30 -3.19 -5.13
N TYR A 332 12.07 -2.15 -5.92
CA TYR A 332 13.11 -1.23 -6.37
C TYR A 332 12.54 0.13 -6.75
N PHE A 333 13.31 1.19 -6.56
CA PHE A 333 12.92 2.55 -6.91
C PHE A 333 13.46 2.97 -8.28
N ASP A 334 14.58 2.40 -8.70
CA ASP A 334 15.26 2.68 -9.96
C ASP A 334 15.18 1.48 -10.90
N LYS A 335 14.89 1.72 -12.20
CA LYS A 335 14.76 0.64 -13.19
C LYS A 335 16.05 -0.15 -13.40
N LEU A 336 17.23 0.52 -13.34
CA LEU A 336 18.52 -0.13 -13.48
C LEU A 336 18.81 -1.05 -12.29
N GLU A 337 18.40 -0.65 -11.08
CA GLU A 337 18.46 -1.54 -9.92
C GLU A 337 17.52 -2.74 -10.09
N GLY A 338 16.31 -2.52 -10.61
CA GLY A 338 15.38 -3.61 -10.94
C GLY A 338 16.00 -4.64 -11.89
N ASP A 339 16.71 -4.19 -12.92
CA ASP A 339 17.44 -5.06 -13.85
C ASP A 339 18.60 -5.81 -13.18
N THR A 340 19.27 -5.16 -12.24
CA THR A 340 20.31 -5.81 -11.41
C THR A 340 19.73 -6.94 -10.56
N LEU A 341 18.58 -6.71 -9.91
CA LEU A 341 17.91 -7.75 -9.11
C LEU A 341 17.42 -8.92 -9.98
N ARG A 342 16.93 -8.66 -11.20
CA ARG A 342 16.57 -9.71 -12.18
C ARG A 342 17.80 -10.53 -12.58
N THR A 343 18.91 -9.87 -12.84
CA THR A 343 20.19 -10.55 -13.16
C THR A 343 20.58 -11.50 -12.02
N MET A 344 20.51 -11.05 -10.77
CA MET A 344 20.82 -11.91 -9.61
C MET A 344 19.91 -13.15 -9.53
N LEU A 345 18.62 -12.99 -9.80
CA LEU A 345 17.68 -14.13 -9.83
C LEU A 345 17.97 -15.10 -10.98
N ASN A 346 18.33 -14.59 -12.16
CA ASN A 346 18.72 -15.42 -13.30
C ASN A 346 20.04 -16.17 -13.02
N ASP A 347 21.01 -15.52 -12.38
CA ASP A 347 22.28 -16.15 -11.99
C ASP A 347 22.04 -17.23 -10.91
N ALA A 348 21.16 -16.98 -9.95
CA ALA A 348 20.76 -17.97 -8.96
C ALA A 348 20.11 -19.19 -9.62
N GLU A 349 19.19 -18.98 -10.58
CA GLU A 349 18.57 -20.06 -11.36
C GLU A 349 19.63 -20.86 -12.15
N ALA A 350 20.55 -20.21 -12.83
CA ALA A 350 21.63 -20.86 -13.57
C ALA A 350 22.55 -21.68 -12.66
N SER A 351 22.84 -21.16 -11.46
CA SER A 351 23.64 -21.86 -10.45
C SER A 351 22.97 -23.15 -9.98
N VAL A 352 21.63 -23.13 -9.77
CA VAL A 352 20.85 -24.35 -9.43
C VAL A 352 20.95 -25.38 -10.55
N LYS A 353 20.72 -24.98 -11.82
CA LYS A 353 20.79 -25.88 -12.97
C LYS A 353 22.15 -26.58 -13.08
N THR A 354 23.21 -25.90 -12.66
CA THR A 354 24.56 -26.46 -12.65
C THR A 354 24.77 -27.41 -11.46
N ALA A 355 24.36 -27.00 -10.25
CA ALA A 355 24.60 -27.74 -9.02
C ALA A 355 23.65 -28.95 -8.84
N TYR A 356 22.44 -28.83 -9.37
CA TYR A 356 21.36 -29.83 -9.25
C TYR A 356 20.84 -30.27 -10.63
N PRO A 357 21.63 -30.95 -11.46
CA PRO A 357 21.26 -31.27 -12.84
C PRO A 357 20.03 -32.17 -13.00
N ASN A 358 19.59 -32.85 -11.92
CA ASN A 358 18.39 -33.67 -11.89
C ASN A 358 17.14 -32.89 -11.44
N VAL A 359 17.26 -31.58 -11.19
CA VAL A 359 16.15 -30.69 -10.82
C VAL A 359 15.87 -29.73 -11.96
N ARG A 360 14.63 -29.75 -12.43
CA ARG A 360 14.11 -28.78 -13.41
C ARG A 360 13.64 -27.54 -12.66
N VAL A 361 14.07 -26.36 -13.09
CA VAL A 361 13.61 -25.08 -12.54
C VAL A 361 12.68 -24.42 -13.54
N GLU A 362 11.46 -24.16 -13.10
CA GLU A 362 10.38 -23.49 -13.83
C GLU A 362 10.09 -22.16 -13.17
N ALA A 363 10.20 -21.07 -13.90
CA ALA A 363 9.90 -19.73 -13.40
C ALA A 363 8.63 -19.20 -14.07
N THR A 364 7.67 -18.70 -13.28
CA THR A 364 6.51 -18.02 -13.85
C THR A 364 6.92 -16.71 -14.54
N PRO A 365 6.11 -16.15 -15.44
CA PRO A 365 6.25 -14.76 -15.83
C PRO A 365 6.27 -13.85 -14.60
N GLU A 366 6.97 -12.71 -14.70
CA GLU A 366 6.90 -11.67 -13.67
C GLU A 366 5.49 -11.07 -13.63
N VAL A 367 4.98 -10.86 -12.44
CA VAL A 367 3.73 -10.15 -12.20
C VAL A 367 4.08 -8.78 -11.63
N LEU A 368 3.86 -7.75 -12.43
CA LEU A 368 3.94 -6.36 -11.97
C LEU A 368 2.69 -6.07 -11.13
N GLN A 369 2.88 -5.77 -9.85
CA GLN A 369 1.79 -5.34 -8.97
C GLN A 369 1.51 -3.84 -9.18
N TYR A 370 2.56 -3.01 -9.10
CA TYR A 370 2.51 -1.57 -9.41
C TYR A 370 3.89 -1.02 -9.71
N GLU A 371 3.93 0.08 -10.48
CA GLU A 371 5.16 0.83 -10.75
C GLU A 371 5.36 1.97 -9.74
N ASN A 372 6.60 2.44 -9.65
CA ASN A 372 6.93 3.66 -8.95
C ASN A 372 6.20 4.85 -9.60
N VAL A 373 5.36 5.54 -8.84
CA VAL A 373 4.58 6.70 -9.33
C VAL A 373 5.47 7.82 -9.86
N ALA A 374 6.71 7.92 -9.37
CA ALA A 374 7.69 8.91 -9.85
C ALA A 374 8.02 8.76 -11.34
N TYR A 375 7.81 7.58 -11.95
CA TYR A 375 8.08 7.39 -13.38
C TYR A 375 7.08 8.13 -14.28
N SER A 376 5.87 8.36 -13.79
CA SER A 376 4.80 9.06 -14.50
C SER A 376 4.47 10.43 -13.95
N MET A 377 5.05 10.80 -12.79
CA MET A 377 4.75 12.08 -12.11
C MET A 377 5.53 13.24 -12.75
N PRO A 378 4.85 14.26 -13.31
CA PRO A 378 5.53 15.46 -13.79
C PRO A 378 6.19 16.24 -12.63
N SER A 379 7.42 16.73 -12.84
CA SER A 379 8.13 17.56 -11.85
C SER A 379 7.37 18.82 -11.44
N SER A 380 6.56 19.38 -12.34
CA SER A 380 5.68 20.52 -12.05
C SER A 380 4.64 20.20 -11.00
N LEU A 381 4.15 18.96 -10.94
CA LEU A 381 3.19 18.50 -9.96
C LEU A 381 3.82 18.42 -8.57
N THR A 382 5.02 17.84 -8.45
CA THR A 382 5.79 17.82 -7.20
C THR A 382 6.01 19.23 -6.67
N GLN A 383 6.37 20.19 -7.56
CA GLN A 383 6.54 21.59 -7.17
C GLN A 383 5.24 22.24 -6.70
N LEU A 384 4.11 21.93 -7.34
CA LEU A 384 2.80 22.44 -6.94
C LEU A 384 2.43 21.97 -5.53
N ILE A 385 2.62 20.68 -5.24
CA ILE A 385 2.35 20.09 -3.94
C ILE A 385 3.22 20.72 -2.86
N VAL A 386 4.54 20.80 -3.08
CA VAL A 386 5.49 21.47 -2.17
C VAL A 386 5.08 22.91 -1.90
N LYS A 387 4.62 23.65 -2.91
CA LYS A 387 4.13 25.01 -2.76
C LYS A 387 2.82 25.11 -1.98
N SER A 388 1.93 24.13 -2.15
CA SER A 388 0.62 24.12 -1.50
C SER A 388 0.68 23.71 -0.04
N ALA A 389 1.74 22.98 0.35
CA ALA A 389 1.96 22.52 1.73
C ALA A 389 2.68 23.56 2.62
N LYS A 390 3.20 24.65 2.04
CA LYS A 390 3.77 25.83 2.75
C LYS A 390 2.67 26.84 3.10
#